data_f59acf0e9877058111ec4d4449fb11f7
#
_entry.id   f59acf0e9877058111ec4d4449fb11f7
#
_cell.length_a   1.000
_cell.length_b   1.000
_cell.length_c   1.000
_cell.angle_alpha   90.00
_cell.angle_beta   90.00
_cell.angle_gamma   90.00
#
_symmetry.space_group_name_H-M   'P 1'
#
loop_
_entity.id
_entity.type
_entity.pdbx_description
1 polymer ?
#
loop_
_entity_poly.entity_id
_entity_poly.type
_entity_poly.pdbx_seq_one_letter_code
_entity_poly.pdbx_strand_id
1 'polypeptide(L)'
;MDREEYVEAVLRAVESIPEGSVATYGDIAEYVGQGGPRQVGAIMREYGASVPWWRVIRASGVPADEVGDEQLHRLRSDGVRITDGRVNLRAVRWNPED
;
A
#
# COMPACT_ATOMS: atom_id res chain seq x y z
N MET A 1 -8.07 13.95 14.39
CA MET A 1 -6.72 14.10 13.77
C MET A 1 -6.84 15.11 12.64
N ASP A 2 -5.97 16.11 12.62
CA ASP A 2 -6.00 17.09 11.53
C ASP A 2 -5.34 16.51 10.27
N ARG A 3 -5.34 17.28 9.18
CA ARG A 3 -4.82 16.78 7.91
C ARG A 3 -3.34 16.41 7.98
N GLU A 4 -2.51 17.25 8.63
CA GLU A 4 -1.08 16.97 8.76
C GLU A 4 -0.83 15.70 9.56
N GLU A 5 -1.54 15.53 10.65
CA GLU A 5 -1.44 14.34 11.48
C GLU A 5 -1.88 13.09 10.70
N TYR A 6 -2.94 13.24 9.90
CA TYR A 6 -3.43 12.13 9.08
C TYR A 6 -2.41 11.74 8.02
N VAL A 7 -1.83 12.72 7.32
CA VAL A 7 -0.79 12.46 6.32
C VAL A 7 0.37 11.71 6.95
N GLU A 8 0.87 12.19 8.11
CA GLU A 8 1.97 11.53 8.81
C GLU A 8 1.62 10.10 9.22
N ALA A 9 0.41 9.91 9.73
CA ALA A 9 -0.03 8.58 10.18
C ALA A 9 -0.08 7.60 9.01
N VAL A 10 -0.60 8.04 7.85
CA VAL A 10 -0.67 7.20 6.67
C VAL A 10 0.74 6.84 6.18
N LEU A 11 1.62 7.82 6.07
CA LEU A 11 2.98 7.57 5.59
C LEU A 11 3.75 6.67 6.54
N ARG A 12 3.59 6.86 7.84
CA ARG A 12 4.22 6.01 8.84
C ARG A 12 3.73 4.57 8.76
N ALA A 13 2.42 4.41 8.54
CA ALA A 13 1.84 3.08 8.36
C ALA A 13 2.43 2.37 7.14
N VAL A 14 2.55 3.08 6.03
CA VAL A 14 3.12 2.52 4.79
C VAL A 14 4.58 2.13 5.01
N GLU A 15 5.35 2.97 5.70
CA GLU A 15 6.74 2.65 6.02
C GLU A 15 6.88 1.38 6.86
N SER A 16 5.84 1.05 7.62
CA SER A 16 5.87 -0.13 8.49
C SER A 16 5.61 -1.44 7.73
N ILE A 17 5.15 -1.37 6.49
CA ILE A 17 4.90 -2.60 5.71
C ILE A 17 6.23 -3.26 5.39
N PRO A 18 6.47 -4.50 5.84
CA PRO A 18 7.76 -5.14 5.58
C PRO A 18 7.92 -5.56 4.13
N GLU A 19 9.17 -5.68 3.70
CA GLU A 19 9.50 -6.19 2.38
C GLU A 19 8.87 -7.57 2.20
N GLY A 20 8.24 -7.79 1.07
CA GLY A 20 7.55 -9.07 0.79
C GLY A 20 6.09 -9.09 1.20
N SER A 21 5.60 -8.05 1.88
CA SER A 21 4.20 -7.92 2.26
C SER A 21 3.56 -6.76 1.52
N VAL A 22 2.23 -6.80 1.41
CA VAL A 22 1.46 -5.71 0.81
C VAL A 22 0.23 -5.39 1.67
N ALA A 23 -0.25 -4.18 1.57
CA ALA A 23 -1.49 -3.74 2.21
C ALA A 23 -2.39 -3.13 1.16
N THR A 24 -3.69 -3.18 1.38
CA THR A 24 -4.62 -2.44 0.52
C THR A 24 -4.77 -1.03 1.07
N TYR A 25 -5.30 -0.12 0.25
CA TYR A 25 -5.60 1.24 0.72
C TYR A 25 -6.56 1.20 1.92
N GLY A 26 -7.52 0.27 1.88
CA GLY A 26 -8.45 0.08 3.00
C GLY A 26 -7.75 -0.43 4.26
N ASP A 27 -6.77 -1.31 4.11
CA ASP A 27 -5.99 -1.82 5.25
C ASP A 27 -5.26 -0.69 5.95
N ILE A 28 -4.69 0.23 5.18
CA ILE A 28 -3.97 1.38 5.74
C ILE A 28 -4.94 2.29 6.49
N ALA A 29 -6.11 2.57 5.89
CA ALA A 29 -7.14 3.39 6.54
C ALA A 29 -7.57 2.76 7.87
N GLU A 30 -7.78 1.46 7.88
CA GLU A 30 -8.18 0.73 9.08
C GLU A 30 -7.09 0.77 10.15
N TYR A 31 -5.84 0.57 9.75
CA TYR A 31 -4.71 0.61 10.67
C TYR A 31 -4.56 2.00 11.31
N VAL A 32 -4.72 3.05 10.52
CA VAL A 32 -4.66 4.43 11.02
C VAL A 32 -5.88 4.74 11.90
N GLY A 33 -7.01 4.08 11.63
CA GLY A 33 -8.24 4.25 12.41
C GLY A 33 -9.10 5.43 11.96
N GLN A 34 -8.86 5.95 10.76
CA GLN A 34 -9.62 7.09 10.25
C GLN A 34 -9.59 7.11 8.73
N GLY A 35 -10.66 7.62 8.13
CA GLY A 35 -10.76 7.74 6.69
C GLY A 35 -11.06 6.42 6.00
N GLY A 36 -10.92 6.40 4.70
CA GLY A 36 -11.15 5.21 3.89
C GLY A 36 -10.10 5.10 2.78
N PRO A 37 -10.24 4.09 1.91
CA PRO A 37 -9.24 3.86 0.85
C PRO A 37 -9.03 5.05 -0.06
N ARG A 38 -10.10 5.83 -0.33
CA ARG A 38 -10.00 7.00 -1.21
C ARG A 38 -9.10 8.09 -0.60
N GLN A 39 -9.23 8.34 0.70
CA GLN A 39 -8.40 9.32 1.39
C GLN A 39 -6.94 8.88 1.42
N VAL A 40 -6.70 7.60 1.71
CA VAL A 40 -5.35 7.05 1.68
C VAL A 40 -4.76 7.17 0.27
N GLY A 41 -5.55 6.85 -0.75
CA GLY A 41 -5.13 6.99 -2.15
C GLY A 41 -4.69 8.40 -2.50
N ALA A 42 -5.45 9.41 -2.04
CA ALA A 42 -5.10 10.81 -2.27
C ALA A 42 -3.78 11.19 -1.59
N ILE A 43 -3.59 10.74 -0.34
CA ILE A 43 -2.33 10.98 0.38
C ILE A 43 -1.15 10.32 -0.35
N MET A 44 -1.31 9.09 -0.80
CA MET A 44 -0.25 8.38 -1.49
C MET A 44 0.12 9.05 -2.81
N ARG A 45 -0.89 9.56 -3.53
CA ARG A 45 -0.64 10.26 -4.79
C ARG A 45 0.19 11.52 -4.58
N GLU A 46 -0.09 12.25 -3.51
CA GLU A 46 0.54 13.53 -3.24
C GLU A 46 1.87 13.41 -2.51
N TYR A 47 1.98 12.48 -1.56
CA TYR A 47 3.13 12.40 -0.65
C TYR A 47 3.86 11.06 -0.66
N GLY A 48 3.38 10.09 -1.42
CA GLY A 48 3.85 8.71 -1.30
C GLY A 48 5.24 8.42 -1.84
N ALA A 49 5.84 9.35 -2.59
CA ALA A 49 7.12 9.09 -3.25
C ALA A 49 8.28 8.77 -2.29
N SER A 50 8.19 9.21 -1.04
CA SER A 50 9.26 9.03 -0.06
C SER A 50 9.15 7.75 0.77
N VAL A 51 8.07 6.97 0.57
CA VAL A 51 7.84 5.74 1.32
C VAL A 51 7.67 4.58 0.34
N PRO A 52 7.70 3.31 0.80
CA PRO A 52 7.54 2.18 -0.13
C PRO A 52 6.10 2.05 -0.64
N TRP A 53 5.70 3.00 -1.46
CA TRP A 53 4.34 3.14 -1.99
C TRP A 53 3.88 1.90 -2.76
N TRP A 54 4.80 1.17 -3.37
CA TRP A 54 4.46 -0.02 -4.17
C TRP A 54 3.90 -1.16 -3.33
N ARG A 55 4.05 -1.09 -2.01
CA ARG A 55 3.50 -2.08 -1.07
C ARG A 55 2.05 -1.81 -0.72
N VAL A 56 1.45 -0.74 -1.27
CA VAL A 56 0.03 -0.43 -1.11
C VAL A 56 -0.65 -0.64 -2.45
N ILE A 57 -1.68 -1.48 -2.48
CA ILE A 57 -2.31 -1.90 -3.72
C ILE A 57 -3.83 -1.94 -3.57
N ARG A 58 -4.53 -1.95 -4.68
CA ARG A 58 -5.99 -2.09 -4.68
C ARG A 58 -6.40 -3.45 -4.13
N ALA A 59 -7.61 -3.51 -3.56
CA ALA A 59 -8.16 -4.75 -3.00
C ALA A 59 -8.25 -5.88 -4.03
N SER A 60 -8.30 -5.54 -5.33
CA SER A 60 -8.31 -6.53 -6.40
C SER A 60 -6.96 -7.22 -6.61
N GLY A 61 -5.88 -6.68 -6.03
CA GLY A 61 -4.53 -7.17 -6.28
C GLY A 61 -3.94 -6.67 -7.60
N VAL A 62 -4.64 -5.79 -8.30
CA VAL A 62 -4.19 -5.22 -9.57
C VAL A 62 -3.68 -3.81 -9.33
N PRO A 63 -2.48 -3.45 -9.80
CA PRO A 63 -1.96 -2.10 -9.61
C PRO A 63 -2.72 -1.06 -10.42
N ALA A 64 -2.58 0.20 -10.04
CA ALA A 64 -3.16 1.31 -10.80
C ALA A 64 -2.45 1.42 -12.15
N ASP A 65 -3.22 1.78 -13.19
CA ASP A 65 -2.71 1.79 -14.57
C ASP A 65 -1.47 2.67 -14.76
N GLU A 66 -1.44 3.84 -14.11
CA GLU A 66 -0.36 4.81 -14.32
C GLU A 66 1.00 4.33 -13.81
N VAL A 67 1.00 3.44 -12.82
CA VAL A 67 2.24 3.00 -12.18
C VAL A 67 2.42 1.49 -12.20
N GLY A 68 1.57 0.80 -12.98
CA GLY A 68 1.48 -0.65 -12.93
C GLY A 68 2.79 -1.37 -13.12
N ASP A 69 3.51 -1.03 -14.18
CA ASP A 69 4.76 -1.71 -14.51
C ASP A 69 5.83 -1.50 -13.43
N GLU A 70 5.97 -0.28 -12.96
CA GLU A 70 6.95 0.02 -11.92
C GLU A 70 6.56 -0.63 -10.60
N GLN A 71 5.28 -0.59 -10.25
CA GLN A 71 4.81 -1.21 -9.01
C GLN A 71 5.09 -2.71 -9.00
N LEU A 72 4.75 -3.41 -10.08
CA LEU A 72 4.99 -4.84 -10.17
C LEU A 72 6.48 -5.17 -10.15
N HIS A 73 7.29 -4.34 -10.81
CA HIS A 73 8.74 -4.53 -10.80
C HIS A 73 9.30 -4.45 -9.37
N ARG A 74 8.89 -3.44 -8.62
CA ARG A 74 9.36 -3.25 -7.25
C ARG A 74 8.86 -4.35 -6.32
N LEU A 75 7.62 -4.80 -6.51
CA LEU A 75 7.09 -5.93 -5.73
C LEU A 75 7.85 -7.22 -6.02
N ARG A 76 8.20 -7.47 -7.28
CA ARG A 76 9.04 -8.63 -7.60
C ARG A 76 10.40 -8.54 -6.93
N SER A 77 10.97 -7.34 -6.86
CA SER A 77 12.24 -7.13 -6.16
C SER A 77 12.11 -7.39 -4.66
N ASP A 78 10.92 -7.16 -4.10
CA ASP A 78 10.63 -7.51 -2.70
C ASP A 78 10.43 -9.02 -2.50
N GLY A 79 10.34 -9.80 -3.59
CA GLY A 79 10.08 -11.23 -3.50
C GLY A 79 8.62 -11.60 -3.61
N VAL A 80 7.74 -10.64 -3.94
CA VAL A 80 6.31 -10.92 -4.10
C VAL A 80 6.07 -11.60 -5.43
N ARG A 81 5.33 -12.71 -5.41
CA ARG A 81 4.97 -13.41 -6.65
C ARG A 81 3.84 -12.68 -7.36
N ILE A 82 4.03 -12.46 -8.65
CA ILE A 82 3.03 -11.83 -9.51
C ILE A 82 2.54 -12.90 -10.50
N THR A 83 1.25 -13.10 -10.58
CA THR A 83 0.63 -14.07 -11.50
C THR A 83 -0.42 -13.33 -12.32
N ASP A 84 -0.27 -13.35 -13.64
CA ASP A 84 -1.19 -12.67 -14.57
C ASP A 84 -1.38 -11.19 -14.22
N GLY A 85 -0.29 -10.51 -13.87
CA GLY A 85 -0.30 -9.09 -13.53
C GLY A 85 -0.98 -8.76 -12.21
N ARG A 86 -1.12 -9.71 -11.31
CA ARG A 86 -1.91 -9.60 -10.10
C ARG A 86 -1.18 -10.19 -8.91
N VAL A 87 -1.35 -9.57 -7.75
CA VAL A 87 -0.82 -10.04 -6.48
C VAL A 87 -1.87 -10.90 -5.78
N ASN A 88 -1.46 -12.05 -5.26
CA ASN A 88 -2.33 -12.86 -4.41
C ASN A 88 -2.28 -12.32 -2.98
N LEU A 89 -3.25 -11.48 -2.63
CA LEU A 89 -3.30 -10.83 -1.33
C LEU A 89 -3.36 -11.82 -0.16
N ARG A 90 -4.02 -12.97 -0.35
CA ARG A 90 -4.12 -13.97 0.72
C ARG A 90 -2.74 -14.45 1.16
N ALA A 91 -1.79 -14.51 0.23
CA ALA A 91 -0.46 -15.02 0.51
C ALA A 91 0.46 -13.98 1.16
N VAL A 92 0.29 -12.70 0.84
CA VAL A 92 1.28 -11.67 1.19
C VAL A 92 0.70 -10.46 1.90
N ARG A 93 -0.56 -10.50 2.30
CA ARG A 93 -1.21 -9.38 2.98
C ARG A 93 -0.56 -9.12 4.33
N TRP A 94 -0.18 -7.87 4.55
CA TRP A 94 0.43 -7.44 5.81
C TRP A 94 -0.56 -7.55 6.96
N ASN A 95 -0.11 -8.16 8.03
CA ASN A 95 -0.88 -8.25 9.27
C ASN A 95 -0.06 -7.59 10.38
N PRO A 96 -0.34 -6.33 10.71
CA PRO A 96 0.47 -5.60 11.70
C PRO A 96 0.37 -6.15 13.12
N GLU A 97 -0.55 -7.05 13.37
CA GLU A 97 -0.71 -7.67 14.70
C GLU A 97 0.12 -8.94 14.88
N ASP A 98 0.72 -9.42 13.81
CA ASP A 98 1.64 -10.55 13.87
C ASP A 98 3.07 -10.06 14.25
#